data_eb202b76a773c77d7c5f499db8629919
#
_entry.id   eb202b76a773c77d7c5f499db8629919
#
_cell.length_a   1.000
_cell.length_b   1.000
_cell.length_c   1.000
_cell.angle_alpha   90.00
_cell.angle_beta   90.00
_cell.angle_gamma   90.00
#
_symmetry.space_group_name_H-M   'P 1'
#
loop_
_entity.id
_entity.type
_entity.pdbx_description
1 polymer ?
#
loop_
_entity_poly.entity_id
_entity_poly.type
_entity_poly.pdbx_seq_one_letter_code
_entity_poly.pdbx_strand_id
1 'polypeptide(L)'
;MGRETILFSSEEKKDLQDVAEFLHQLADKLAENNVIFRRGTEELVVEIPNNVVLEIKVEEELKRDKTQQSLEIEIEWIVGETDSGGVELG
;
A
#
# COMPACT_ATOMS: atom_id res chain seq x y z
N MET A 1 -20.06 -4.91 -9.39
CA MET A 1 -19.84 -4.44 -8.05
C MET A 1 -18.90 -5.32 -7.29
N GLY A 2 -17.90 -4.72 -6.73
CA GLY A 2 -16.91 -5.48 -6.01
C GLY A 2 -17.25 -5.66 -4.55
N ARG A 3 -16.66 -6.66 -3.95
CA ARG A 3 -16.72 -6.86 -2.52
C ARG A 3 -15.32 -6.65 -1.98
N GLU A 4 -15.20 -5.83 -0.95
CA GLU A 4 -13.92 -5.56 -0.35
C GLU A 4 -13.71 -6.47 0.86
N THR A 5 -12.51 -7.04 0.94
CA THR A 5 -12.11 -7.84 2.08
C THR A 5 -10.80 -7.29 2.59
N ILE A 6 -10.76 -6.96 3.86
CA ILE A 6 -9.52 -6.46 4.47
C ILE A 6 -8.67 -7.65 4.88
N LEU A 7 -7.52 -7.79 4.26
CA LEU A 7 -6.60 -8.89 4.55
C LEU A 7 -5.69 -8.58 5.73
N PHE A 8 -5.34 -7.31 5.89
CA PHE A 8 -4.48 -6.87 6.98
C PHE A 8 -4.68 -5.38 7.17
N SER A 9 -4.76 -4.94 8.41
CA SER A 9 -4.82 -3.50 8.68
C SER A 9 -4.18 -3.23 10.03
N SER A 10 -3.62 -2.05 10.17
CA SER A 10 -3.11 -1.59 11.45
C SER A 10 -3.24 -0.08 11.51
N GLU A 11 -3.41 0.42 12.72
CA GLU A 11 -3.47 1.84 12.95
C GLU A 11 -2.75 2.10 14.25
N GLU A 12 -1.71 2.89 14.20
CA GLU A 12 -0.88 3.15 15.36
C GLU A 12 -0.47 4.59 15.41
N LYS A 13 -0.35 5.11 16.64
CA LYS A 13 0.21 6.41 16.84
C LYS A 13 1.71 6.26 16.80
N LYS A 14 2.37 6.93 15.88
CA LYS A 14 3.80 6.80 15.67
C LYS A 14 4.47 8.15 15.52
N ASP A 15 5.74 8.19 15.87
CA ASP A 15 6.60 9.30 15.54
C ASP A 15 6.81 9.33 14.04
N LEU A 16 6.85 10.51 13.45
CA LEU A 16 7.02 10.65 12.01
C LEU A 16 8.32 10.01 11.54
N GLN A 17 9.36 10.05 12.35
CA GLN A 17 10.63 9.42 11.99
C GLN A 17 10.49 7.91 11.88
N ASP A 18 9.72 7.30 12.78
CA ASP A 18 9.46 5.86 12.71
C ASP A 18 8.66 5.52 11.46
N VAL A 19 7.72 6.39 11.09
CA VAL A 19 6.97 6.20 9.85
C VAL A 19 7.90 6.26 8.64
N ALA A 20 8.83 7.22 8.63
CA ALA A 20 9.78 7.34 7.53
C ALA A 20 10.64 6.09 7.42
N GLU A 21 11.10 5.56 8.54
CA GLU A 21 11.90 4.34 8.53
C GLU A 21 11.11 3.15 8.00
N PHE A 22 9.84 3.05 8.42
CA PHE A 22 8.98 1.99 7.90
C PHE A 22 8.83 2.10 6.39
N LEU A 23 8.63 3.30 5.88
CA LEU A 23 8.48 3.50 4.44
C LEU A 23 9.76 3.18 3.68
N HIS A 24 10.93 3.45 4.26
CA HIS A 24 12.19 3.04 3.65
C HIS A 24 12.27 1.52 3.53
N GLN A 25 11.90 0.81 4.58
CA GLN A 25 11.91 -0.64 4.56
C GLN A 25 10.90 -1.17 3.55
N LEU A 26 9.73 -0.55 3.51
CA LEU A 26 8.70 -0.93 2.54
C LEU A 26 9.21 -0.75 1.12
N ALA A 27 9.89 0.36 0.85
CA ALA A 27 10.43 0.62 -0.47
C ALA A 27 11.41 -0.48 -0.90
N ASP A 28 12.25 -0.94 0.02
CA ASP A 28 13.19 -2.03 -0.28
C ASP A 28 12.45 -3.31 -0.64
N LYS A 29 11.37 -3.60 0.08
CA LYS A 29 10.59 -4.81 -0.18
C LYS A 29 9.81 -4.70 -1.48
N LEU A 30 9.32 -3.52 -1.81
CA LEU A 30 8.65 -3.31 -3.09
C LEU A 30 9.59 -3.57 -4.25
N ALA A 31 10.87 -3.23 -4.09
CA ALA A 31 11.86 -3.50 -5.13
C ALA A 31 12.04 -5.00 -5.36
N GLU A 32 11.68 -5.82 -4.37
CA GLU A 32 11.74 -7.27 -4.48
C GLU A 32 10.41 -7.89 -4.90
N ASN A 33 9.40 -7.07 -5.14
CA ASN A 33 8.06 -7.51 -5.53
C ASN A 33 7.36 -8.35 -4.48
N ASN A 34 7.78 -8.26 -3.23
CA ASN A 34 7.26 -9.13 -2.18
C ASN A 34 7.33 -8.41 -0.85
N VAL A 35 6.19 -8.31 -0.17
CA VAL A 35 6.11 -7.68 1.14
C VAL A 35 5.45 -8.66 2.10
N ILE A 36 6.04 -8.83 3.27
CA ILE A 36 5.47 -9.68 4.31
C ILE A 36 5.08 -8.80 5.48
N PHE A 37 3.80 -8.83 5.81
CA PHE A 37 3.29 -8.09 6.96
C PHE A 37 3.12 -9.05 8.12
N ARG A 38 3.68 -8.69 9.28
CA ARG A 38 3.62 -9.53 10.46
C ARG A 38 3.12 -8.74 11.66
N ARG A 39 2.28 -9.40 12.45
CA ARG A 39 1.83 -8.86 13.73
C ARG A 39 1.48 -10.03 14.63
N GLY A 40 2.28 -10.22 15.71
CA GLY A 40 2.12 -11.37 16.56
C GLY A 40 2.36 -12.66 15.78
N THR A 41 1.36 -13.52 15.78
CA THR A 41 1.42 -14.76 15.00
C THR A 41 0.82 -14.61 13.61
N GLU A 42 0.29 -13.43 13.31
CA GLU A 42 -0.34 -13.16 12.03
C GLU A 42 0.74 -12.80 11.00
N GLU A 43 0.63 -13.41 9.82
CA GLU A 43 1.57 -13.14 8.75
C GLU A 43 0.83 -13.13 7.42
N LEU A 44 1.07 -12.11 6.63
CA LEU A 44 0.48 -12.01 5.30
C LEU A 44 1.58 -11.71 4.29
N VAL A 45 1.69 -12.58 3.29
CA VAL A 45 2.64 -12.38 2.20
C VAL A 45 1.90 -11.76 1.03
N VAL A 46 2.39 -10.63 0.55
CA VAL A 46 1.78 -9.93 -0.57
C VAL A 46 2.77 -9.87 -1.71
N GLU A 47 2.39 -10.46 -2.84
CA GLU A 47 3.20 -10.41 -4.05
C GLU A 47 2.69 -9.29 -4.93
N ILE A 48 3.60 -8.43 -5.36
CA ILE A 48 3.24 -7.21 -6.08
C ILE A 48 3.86 -7.23 -7.47
N PRO A 49 3.06 -7.06 -8.52
CA PRO A 49 3.59 -7.07 -9.89
C PRO A 49 4.41 -5.82 -10.17
N ASN A 50 5.11 -5.83 -11.30
CA ASN A 50 5.97 -4.72 -11.66
C ASN A 50 5.21 -3.47 -12.06
N ASN A 51 4.01 -3.63 -12.59
CA ASN A 51 3.22 -2.48 -13.01
C ASN A 51 1.99 -2.33 -12.14
N VAL A 52 1.87 -1.18 -11.53
CA VAL A 52 0.81 -0.90 -10.56
C VAL A 52 0.34 0.52 -10.77
N VAL A 53 -0.79 0.85 -10.15
CA VAL A 53 -1.27 2.22 -10.12
C VAL A 53 -0.89 2.82 -8.77
N LEU A 54 -0.25 3.97 -8.80
CA LEU A 54 0.09 4.70 -7.59
C LEU A 54 -0.84 5.88 -7.46
N GLU A 55 -1.54 5.95 -6.34
CA GLU A 55 -2.43 7.06 -6.03
C GLU A 55 -1.93 7.80 -4.80
N ILE A 56 -1.83 9.10 -4.89
CA ILE A 56 -1.44 9.96 -3.78
C ILE A 56 -2.58 10.93 -3.52
N LYS A 57 -3.02 11.04 -2.29
CA LYS A 57 -4.12 11.92 -1.94
C LYS A 57 -3.82 12.65 -0.65
N VAL A 58 -4.04 13.95 -0.65
CA VAL A 58 -3.96 14.76 0.56
C VAL A 58 -5.34 15.32 0.82
N GLU A 59 -5.86 15.10 2.01
CA GLU A 59 -7.20 15.57 2.37
C GLU A 59 -7.15 16.43 3.62
N GLU A 60 -8.12 17.29 3.72
CA GLU A 60 -8.32 18.12 4.91
C GLU A 60 -9.76 18.03 5.31
N GLU A 61 -10.00 17.80 6.60
CA GLU A 61 -11.34 17.69 7.14
C GLU A 61 -11.51 18.62 8.33
N LEU A 62 -12.56 19.42 8.30
CA LEU A 62 -12.87 20.30 9.40
C LEU A 62 -13.79 19.57 10.37
N LYS A 63 -13.35 19.46 11.63
CA LYS A 63 -14.13 18.83 12.69
C LYS A 63 -14.29 19.83 13.80
N ARG A 64 -15.51 20.21 14.11
CA ARG A 64 -15.81 21.16 15.18
C ARG A 64 -14.78 22.28 15.31
N ASP A 65 -13.81 22.07 16.21
CA ASP A 65 -12.78 23.06 16.50
C ASP A 65 -11.39 22.61 16.05
N LYS A 66 -11.33 21.56 15.23
CA LYS A 66 -10.07 20.99 14.77
C LYS A 66 -10.06 20.82 13.27
N THR A 67 -8.88 20.88 12.71
CA THR A 67 -8.68 20.56 11.31
C THR A 67 -7.77 19.34 11.26
N GLN A 68 -8.23 18.30 10.60
CA GLN A 68 -7.45 17.08 10.42
C GLN A 68 -6.97 16.99 8.99
N GLN A 69 -5.71 16.68 8.81
CA GLN A 69 -5.15 16.47 7.48
C GLN A 69 -4.63 15.05 7.36
N SER A 70 -4.67 14.51 6.18
CA SER A 70 -4.13 13.17 5.93
C SER A 70 -3.42 13.12 4.59
N LEU A 71 -2.39 12.28 4.55
CA LEU A 71 -1.66 11.95 3.34
C LEU A 71 -1.84 10.46 3.13
N GLU A 72 -2.44 10.08 2.00
CA GLU A 72 -2.67 8.68 1.67
C GLU A 72 -1.85 8.28 0.46
N ILE A 73 -1.27 7.10 0.54
CA ILE A 73 -0.53 6.50 -0.55
C ILE A 73 -1.14 5.15 -0.80
N GLU A 74 -1.60 4.91 -2.02
CA GLU A 74 -2.22 3.65 -2.37
C GLU A 74 -1.55 3.06 -3.60
N ILE A 75 -1.26 1.77 -3.54
CA ILE A 75 -0.68 1.04 -4.65
C ILE A 75 -1.67 -0.07 -5.00
N GLU A 76 -2.16 -0.09 -6.23
CA GLU A 76 -3.20 -1.01 -6.65
C GLU A 76 -2.78 -1.84 -7.86
N TRP A 77 -3.28 -3.06 -7.92
CA TRP A 77 -3.06 -3.94 -9.06
C TRP A 77 -4.18 -4.97 -9.13
N ILE A 78 -4.28 -5.64 -10.27
CA ILE A 78 -5.26 -6.71 -10.46
C ILE A 78 -4.52 -8.04 -10.40
N VAL A 79 -4.98 -8.92 -9.51
CA VAL A 79 -4.33 -10.21 -9.29
C VAL A 79 -4.54 -11.08 -10.53
N GLY A 80 -3.45 -11.69 -11.00
CA GLY A 80 -3.52 -12.58 -12.14
C GLY A 80 -3.53 -11.91 -13.49
N GLU A 81 -3.60 -10.59 -13.52
CA GLU A 81 -3.52 -9.87 -14.78
C GLU A 81 -2.07 -9.81 -15.22
N THR A 82 -1.81 -10.32 -16.39
CA THR A 82 -0.46 -10.25 -16.91
C THR A 82 -0.23 -8.89 -17.52
N ASP A 83 0.95 -8.40 -17.31
CA ASP A 83 1.30 -7.07 -17.71
C ASP A 83 1.90 -7.03 -19.10
N SER A 84 1.58 -7.99 -19.88
CA SER A 84 2.08 -8.06 -21.22
C SER A 84 1.15 -7.30 -22.15
N GLY A 85 1.09 -6.00 -21.96
CA GLY A 85 0.29 -5.17 -22.83
C GLY A 85 0.81 -5.09 -24.25
N GLY A 86 1.96 -5.70 -24.50
CA GLY A 86 2.57 -5.66 -25.81
C GLY A 86 2.25 -6.88 -26.65
N VAL A 87 2.33 -6.70 -27.94
CA VAL A 87 2.20 -7.81 -28.87
C VAL A 87 3.56 -8.47 -29.02
N GLU A 88 3.57 -9.77 -28.84
CA GLU A 88 4.80 -10.52 -29.06
C GLU A 88 4.73 -11.21 -30.40
N LEU A 89 5.78 -11.03 -31.16
CA LEU A 89 5.94 -11.73 -32.42
C LEU A 89 6.81 -12.95 -32.17
N GLY A 90 6.22 -14.07 -32.31
CA GLY A 90 6.92 -15.30 -32.09
C GLY A 90 7.72 -15.76 -33.30
#